data_a270749e7d5fde6d10a533e9eba591ec
#
_entry.id   a270749e7d5fde6d10a533e9eba591ec
#
_cell.length_a   1.000
_cell.length_b   1.000
_cell.length_c   1.000
_cell.angle_alpha   90.00
_cell.angle_beta   90.00
_cell.angle_gamma   90.00
#
_symmetry.space_group_name_H-M   'P 1'
#
loop_
_entity.id
_entity.type
_entity.pdbx_description
1 polymer ?
#
loop_
_entity_poly.entity_id
_entity_poly.type
_entity_poly.pdbx_seq_one_letter_code
_entity_poly.pdbx_strand_id
1 'polypeptide(L)'
;MNLDFSDDQKFLKEEARKFLEKENSISRSRSVLESDNKVDKELWNKIVDLGWTGIRIPEQYDGLGLGHLELCVVAEELGRFLAPVPFSSSVYLFTEAIINFANEDIKKNILPKLVTGEIVGTFAVAEDLTAPTKENIALSSEDNLINGKKIAVPDAEIATHVLVVAKTKQGTSIQLVDLSAKGIAVEHQENIDESRGYFSISFDNVQSELIGDDINGWDLYESIINQAAVLFSYEQIGGSQAALDMAINYAQERYAFGRPIGSFQAIKHKLADMYIALTLAKSNCYYAAWALSTNSADLPTASATARVSSTKAFQLCSKENIQTHGGNGFTWEYDCHLFYRRSKLLSLNIGSLSNWKEKLVTSLEQSNLN
;
A
#
# COMPACT_ATOMS: atom_id res chain seq x y z
N MET A 1 18.37 -20.03 -6.53
CA MET A 1 17.16 -19.19 -6.36
C MET A 1 16.89 -18.55 -7.72
N ASN A 2 15.73 -18.80 -8.32
CA ASN A 2 15.28 -18.06 -9.50
C ASN A 2 14.51 -16.83 -8.99
N LEU A 3 15.05 -15.63 -9.19
CA LEU A 3 14.44 -14.36 -8.77
C LEU A 3 13.59 -13.72 -9.89
N ASP A 4 13.37 -14.42 -11.00
CA ASP A 4 12.52 -13.94 -12.09
C ASP A 4 11.09 -14.49 -11.94
N PHE A 5 10.12 -13.69 -12.36
CA PHE A 5 8.71 -14.10 -12.42
C PHE A 5 8.49 -15.18 -13.49
N SER A 6 7.53 -16.06 -13.26
CA SER A 6 7.09 -17.06 -14.26
C SER A 6 6.46 -16.36 -15.47
N ASP A 7 6.30 -17.11 -16.56
CA ASP A 7 5.64 -16.58 -17.77
C ASP A 7 4.18 -16.20 -17.50
N ASP A 8 3.47 -16.95 -16.65
CA ASP A 8 2.10 -16.62 -16.24
C ASP A 8 2.04 -15.33 -15.41
N GLN A 9 3.00 -15.12 -14.50
CA GLN A 9 3.09 -13.88 -13.72
C GLN A 9 3.45 -12.67 -14.60
N LYS A 10 4.32 -12.85 -15.59
CA LYS A 10 4.63 -11.82 -16.60
C LYS A 10 3.41 -11.49 -17.45
N PHE A 11 2.66 -12.52 -17.86
CA PHE A 11 1.41 -12.34 -18.60
C PHE A 11 0.37 -11.56 -17.78
N LEU A 12 0.16 -11.95 -16.49
CA LEU A 12 -0.73 -11.23 -15.58
C LEU A 12 -0.33 -9.75 -15.46
N LYS A 13 0.97 -9.47 -15.33
CA LYS A 13 1.51 -8.11 -15.28
C LYS A 13 1.19 -7.31 -16.54
N GLU A 14 1.35 -7.92 -17.72
CA GLU A 14 1.05 -7.26 -19.00
C GLU A 14 -0.43 -6.97 -19.16
N GLU A 15 -1.30 -7.91 -18.78
CA GLU A 15 -2.75 -7.70 -18.81
C GLU A 15 -3.20 -6.63 -17.81
N ALA A 16 -2.62 -6.61 -16.62
CA ALA A 16 -2.87 -5.55 -15.63
C ALA A 16 -2.45 -4.16 -16.17
N ARG A 17 -1.30 -4.08 -16.83
CA ARG A 17 -0.83 -2.86 -17.49
C ARG A 17 -1.79 -2.38 -18.56
N LYS A 18 -2.16 -3.26 -19.49
CA LYS A 18 -3.10 -2.94 -20.59
C LYS A 18 -4.44 -2.45 -20.06
N PHE A 19 -4.94 -3.10 -19.01
CA PHE A 19 -6.20 -2.72 -18.37
C PHE A 19 -6.10 -1.30 -17.78
N LEU A 20 -5.10 -1.04 -16.93
CA LEU A 20 -4.95 0.26 -16.27
C LEU A 20 -4.63 1.40 -17.24
N GLU A 21 -3.91 1.11 -18.32
CA GLU A 21 -3.65 2.06 -19.41
C GLU A 21 -4.96 2.38 -20.15
N LYS A 22 -5.74 1.36 -20.54
CA LYS A 22 -7.04 1.54 -21.19
C LYS A 22 -8.02 2.33 -20.34
N GLU A 23 -8.06 2.09 -19.03
CA GLU A 23 -8.90 2.81 -18.09
C GLU A 23 -8.40 4.24 -17.79
N ASN A 24 -7.23 4.63 -18.32
CA ASN A 24 -6.61 5.94 -18.10
C ASN A 24 -6.47 6.31 -16.61
N SER A 25 -5.93 5.37 -15.83
CA SER A 25 -5.91 5.44 -14.38
C SER A 25 -5.23 6.71 -13.81
N ILE A 26 -4.22 7.26 -14.50
CA ILE A 26 -3.55 8.51 -14.08
C ILE A 26 -4.52 9.70 -14.16
N SER A 27 -5.29 9.80 -15.25
CA SER A 27 -6.31 10.86 -15.38
C SER A 27 -7.43 10.71 -14.34
N ARG A 28 -7.83 9.48 -14.01
CA ARG A 28 -8.78 9.20 -12.93
C ARG A 28 -8.21 9.61 -11.57
N SER A 29 -6.91 9.36 -11.32
CA SER A 29 -6.23 9.81 -10.10
C SER A 29 -6.26 11.33 -9.97
N ARG A 30 -6.04 12.07 -11.07
CA ARG A 30 -6.19 13.53 -11.12
C ARG A 30 -7.63 13.95 -10.80
N SER A 31 -8.62 13.31 -11.41
CA SER A 31 -10.03 13.62 -11.19
C SER A 31 -10.45 13.40 -9.73
N VAL A 32 -9.97 12.33 -9.10
CA VAL A 32 -10.21 12.07 -7.66
C VAL A 32 -9.52 13.14 -6.80
N LEU A 33 -8.26 13.50 -7.11
CA LEU A 33 -7.52 14.55 -6.41
C LEU A 33 -8.27 15.89 -6.40
N GLU A 34 -8.95 16.22 -7.49
CA GLU A 34 -9.69 17.47 -7.71
C GLU A 34 -11.15 17.44 -7.21
N SER A 35 -11.63 16.27 -6.76
CA SER A 35 -13.02 16.06 -6.32
C SER A 35 -13.13 15.93 -4.80
N ASP A 36 -14.38 15.96 -4.31
CA ASP A 36 -14.69 15.66 -2.91
C ASP A 36 -14.63 14.16 -2.60
N ASN A 37 -14.88 13.29 -3.61
CA ASN A 37 -14.74 11.84 -3.45
C ASN A 37 -13.27 11.44 -3.48
N LYS A 38 -12.85 10.61 -2.54
CA LYS A 38 -11.44 10.21 -2.36
C LYS A 38 -11.13 8.82 -2.91
N VAL A 39 -11.98 8.32 -3.82
CA VAL A 39 -11.86 7.01 -4.45
C VAL A 39 -12.56 7.00 -5.81
N ASP A 40 -12.02 6.28 -6.78
CA ASP A 40 -12.72 5.98 -8.05
C ASP A 40 -13.49 4.66 -7.93
N LYS A 41 -14.79 4.76 -7.62
CA LYS A 41 -15.67 3.61 -7.45
C LYS A 41 -15.89 2.82 -8.75
N GLU A 42 -15.86 3.48 -9.90
CA GLU A 42 -16.02 2.80 -11.20
C GLU A 42 -14.80 1.91 -11.49
N LEU A 43 -13.59 2.45 -11.32
CA LEU A 43 -12.37 1.68 -11.48
C LEU A 43 -12.30 0.53 -10.47
N TRP A 44 -12.71 0.78 -9.22
CA TRP A 44 -12.77 -0.24 -8.19
C TRP A 44 -13.66 -1.41 -8.59
N ASN A 45 -14.89 -1.13 -9.04
CA ASN A 45 -15.82 -2.17 -9.48
C ASN A 45 -15.24 -3.01 -10.64
N LYS A 46 -14.58 -2.37 -11.61
CA LYS A 46 -13.90 -3.09 -12.70
C LYS A 46 -12.76 -3.98 -12.20
N ILE A 47 -12.04 -3.56 -11.18
CA ILE A 47 -10.98 -4.36 -10.52
C ILE A 47 -11.59 -5.57 -9.80
N VAL A 48 -12.73 -5.38 -9.14
CA VAL A 48 -13.51 -6.47 -8.54
C VAL A 48 -13.97 -7.46 -9.61
N ASP A 49 -14.53 -6.98 -10.72
CA ASP A 49 -14.99 -7.82 -11.83
C ASP A 49 -13.85 -8.64 -12.47
N LEU A 50 -12.63 -8.15 -12.42
CA LEU A 50 -11.42 -8.89 -12.85
C LEU A 50 -10.95 -9.91 -11.80
N GLY A 51 -11.58 -9.98 -10.64
CA GLY A 51 -11.22 -10.90 -9.56
C GLY A 51 -9.96 -10.56 -8.79
N TRP A 52 -9.41 -9.32 -8.96
CA TRP A 52 -8.15 -8.96 -8.29
C TRP A 52 -8.27 -8.88 -6.78
N THR A 53 -9.45 -8.59 -6.25
CA THR A 53 -9.76 -8.63 -4.80
C THR A 53 -9.65 -10.03 -4.22
N GLY A 54 -9.89 -11.07 -5.05
CA GLY A 54 -9.84 -12.48 -4.66
C GLY A 54 -8.50 -13.18 -4.92
N ILE A 55 -7.46 -12.49 -5.43
CA ILE A 55 -6.18 -13.12 -5.82
C ILE A 55 -5.66 -14.05 -4.72
N ARG A 56 -5.61 -13.58 -3.48
CA ARG A 56 -5.06 -14.33 -2.33
C ARG A 56 -6.08 -15.17 -1.59
N ILE A 57 -7.37 -14.92 -1.80
CA ILE A 57 -8.44 -15.64 -1.10
C ILE A 57 -8.47 -17.09 -1.61
N PRO A 58 -8.44 -18.10 -0.71
CA PRO A 58 -8.53 -19.51 -1.11
C PRO A 58 -9.81 -19.82 -1.89
N GLU A 59 -9.74 -20.78 -2.83
CA GLU A 59 -10.86 -21.21 -3.67
C GLU A 59 -12.08 -21.65 -2.85
N GLN A 60 -11.88 -22.26 -1.67
CA GLN A 60 -12.97 -22.66 -0.77
C GLN A 60 -13.82 -21.48 -0.24
N TYR A 61 -13.36 -20.24 -0.43
CA TYR A 61 -14.06 -19.00 -0.12
C TYR A 61 -14.28 -18.14 -1.37
N ASP A 62 -14.46 -18.79 -2.51
CA ASP A 62 -14.75 -18.21 -3.83
C ASP A 62 -13.61 -17.32 -4.40
N GLY A 63 -12.39 -17.39 -3.85
CA GLY A 63 -11.22 -16.68 -4.34
C GLY A 63 -10.48 -17.41 -5.46
N LEU A 64 -9.36 -16.82 -5.91
CA LEU A 64 -8.50 -17.39 -6.97
C LEU A 64 -7.42 -18.34 -6.42
N GLY A 65 -7.16 -18.35 -5.13
CA GLY A 65 -6.16 -19.21 -4.49
C GLY A 65 -4.72 -19.00 -4.98
N LEU A 66 -4.42 -17.84 -5.57
CA LEU A 66 -3.09 -17.53 -6.11
C LEU A 66 -2.11 -17.10 -5.01
N GLY A 67 -0.85 -16.91 -5.38
CA GLY A 67 0.23 -16.55 -4.46
C GLY A 67 0.44 -15.05 -4.26
N HIS A 68 1.39 -14.72 -3.37
CA HIS A 68 1.81 -13.34 -3.17
C HIS A 68 2.60 -12.79 -4.36
N LEU A 69 3.22 -13.65 -5.20
CA LEU A 69 3.95 -13.21 -6.38
C LEU A 69 3.02 -12.59 -7.42
N GLU A 70 1.84 -13.19 -7.63
CA GLU A 70 0.78 -12.65 -8.50
C GLU A 70 0.27 -11.32 -7.96
N LEU A 71 0.10 -11.21 -6.65
CA LEU A 71 -0.30 -9.95 -6.02
C LEU A 71 0.78 -8.86 -6.17
N CYS A 72 2.07 -9.22 -6.08
CA CYS A 72 3.19 -8.29 -6.28
C CYS A 72 3.18 -7.67 -7.70
N VAL A 73 2.94 -8.47 -8.74
CA VAL A 73 2.94 -7.94 -10.12
C VAL A 73 1.75 -7.02 -10.39
N VAL A 74 0.58 -7.30 -9.78
CA VAL A 74 -0.58 -6.40 -9.83
C VAL A 74 -0.30 -5.10 -9.05
N ALA A 75 0.29 -5.20 -7.85
CA ALA A 75 0.67 -4.05 -7.04
C ALA A 75 1.64 -3.10 -7.78
N GLU A 76 2.61 -3.64 -8.52
CA GLU A 76 3.53 -2.83 -9.32
C GLU A 76 2.79 -2.01 -10.38
N GLU A 77 1.83 -2.60 -11.08
CA GLU A 77 1.06 -1.88 -12.10
C GLU A 77 0.07 -0.87 -11.48
N LEU A 78 -0.57 -1.19 -10.36
CA LEU A 78 -1.39 -0.21 -9.61
C LEU A 78 -0.57 1.03 -9.20
N GLY A 79 0.66 0.81 -8.77
CA GLY A 79 1.60 1.90 -8.44
C GLY A 79 2.06 2.67 -9.68
N ARG A 80 2.34 1.98 -10.79
CA ARG A 80 2.73 2.58 -12.06
C ARG A 80 1.68 3.57 -12.59
N PHE A 81 0.42 3.23 -12.44
CA PHE A 81 -0.72 4.01 -12.92
C PHE A 81 -1.41 4.83 -11.83
N LEU A 82 -0.84 4.91 -10.64
CA LEU A 82 -1.35 5.68 -9.48
C LEU A 82 -2.84 5.39 -9.17
N ALA A 83 -3.28 4.13 -9.30
CA ALA A 83 -4.68 3.77 -9.19
C ALA A 83 -5.34 4.32 -7.90
N PRO A 84 -6.42 5.12 -8.00
CA PRO A 84 -7.07 5.76 -6.86
C PRO A 84 -8.18 4.86 -6.29
N VAL A 85 -7.79 3.68 -5.82
CA VAL A 85 -8.69 2.60 -5.35
C VAL A 85 -8.22 2.05 -4.00
N PRO A 86 -9.13 1.50 -3.17
CA PRO A 86 -8.84 1.01 -1.81
C PRO A 86 -8.12 -0.36 -1.83
N PHE A 87 -7.30 -0.64 -2.86
CA PHE A 87 -6.71 -1.96 -3.04
C PHE A 87 -5.73 -2.32 -1.92
N SER A 88 -4.88 -1.39 -1.53
CA SER A 88 -3.89 -1.65 -0.49
C SER A 88 -4.50 -1.79 0.91
N SER A 89 -5.51 -1.00 1.25
CA SER A 89 -6.22 -1.12 2.53
C SER A 89 -7.01 -2.41 2.61
N SER A 90 -7.74 -2.75 1.53
CA SER A 90 -8.62 -3.92 1.51
C SER A 90 -7.83 -5.22 1.28
N VAL A 91 -6.92 -5.27 0.31
CA VAL A 91 -6.26 -6.52 -0.08
C VAL A 91 -4.97 -6.77 0.70
N TYR A 92 -4.04 -5.76 0.82
CA TYR A 92 -2.76 -6.01 1.48
C TYR A 92 -2.85 -6.09 3.00
N LEU A 93 -3.83 -5.42 3.60
CA LEU A 93 -3.97 -5.31 5.05
C LEU A 93 -5.15 -6.14 5.56
N PHE A 94 -6.37 -5.75 5.19
CA PHE A 94 -7.58 -6.35 5.74
C PHE A 94 -7.73 -7.82 5.33
N THR A 95 -7.67 -8.14 4.03
CA THR A 95 -7.85 -9.50 3.52
C THR A 95 -6.78 -10.44 4.05
N GLU A 96 -5.50 -10.03 4.06
CA GLU A 96 -4.41 -10.84 4.60
C GLU A 96 -4.58 -11.10 6.11
N ALA A 97 -5.07 -10.12 6.87
CA ALA A 97 -5.37 -10.31 8.29
C ALA A 97 -6.48 -11.35 8.52
N ILE A 98 -7.57 -11.27 7.73
CA ILE A 98 -8.66 -12.25 7.82
C ILE A 98 -8.20 -13.65 7.43
N ILE A 99 -7.45 -13.78 6.33
CA ILE A 99 -6.92 -15.09 5.87
C ILE A 99 -6.05 -15.74 6.95
N ASN A 100 -5.15 -14.96 7.55
CA ASN A 100 -4.13 -15.50 8.44
C ASN A 100 -4.62 -15.73 9.87
N PHE A 101 -5.53 -14.89 10.40
CA PHE A 101 -5.80 -14.84 11.83
C PHE A 101 -7.27 -14.99 12.23
N ALA A 102 -8.23 -14.84 11.32
CA ALA A 102 -9.64 -15.00 11.65
C ALA A 102 -9.98 -16.49 11.85
N ASN A 103 -10.99 -16.74 12.69
CA ASN A 103 -11.59 -18.07 12.82
C ASN A 103 -12.38 -18.45 11.56
N GLU A 104 -12.78 -19.72 11.46
CA GLU A 104 -13.45 -20.27 10.27
C GLU A 104 -14.82 -19.62 9.98
N ASP A 105 -15.55 -19.21 11.03
CA ASP A 105 -16.87 -18.60 10.86
C ASP A 105 -16.74 -17.19 10.27
N ILE A 106 -15.78 -16.40 10.74
CA ILE A 106 -15.45 -15.08 10.18
C ILE A 106 -14.97 -15.25 8.74
N LYS A 107 -14.04 -16.19 8.45
CA LYS A 107 -13.54 -16.43 7.09
C LYS A 107 -14.67 -16.72 6.13
N LYS A 108 -15.58 -17.64 6.47
CA LYS A 108 -16.73 -18.00 5.64
C LYS A 108 -17.70 -16.85 5.40
N ASN A 109 -17.84 -15.94 6.37
CA ASN A 109 -18.73 -14.80 6.25
C ASN A 109 -18.11 -13.62 5.48
N ILE A 110 -16.81 -13.38 5.63
CA ILE A 110 -16.13 -12.17 5.14
C ILE A 110 -15.44 -12.39 3.80
N LEU A 111 -14.68 -13.50 3.63
CA LEU A 111 -13.85 -13.69 2.44
C LEU A 111 -14.63 -13.73 1.12
N PRO A 112 -15.77 -14.45 0.98
CA PRO A 112 -16.54 -14.40 -0.24
C PRO A 112 -17.05 -13.00 -0.59
N LYS A 113 -17.40 -12.21 0.39
CA LYS A 113 -17.89 -10.83 0.21
C LYS A 113 -16.77 -9.85 -0.18
N LEU A 114 -15.53 -10.12 0.23
CA LEU A 114 -14.35 -9.39 -0.26
C LEU A 114 -14.09 -9.69 -1.74
N VAL A 115 -14.28 -10.94 -2.17
CA VAL A 115 -14.14 -11.30 -3.59
C VAL A 115 -15.14 -10.55 -4.46
N THR A 116 -16.40 -10.46 -4.02
CA THR A 116 -17.46 -9.76 -4.77
C THR A 116 -17.47 -8.25 -4.61
N GLY A 117 -16.60 -7.70 -3.74
CA GLY A 117 -16.58 -6.26 -3.43
C GLY A 117 -17.75 -5.78 -2.58
N GLU A 118 -18.63 -6.67 -2.07
CA GLU A 118 -19.67 -6.32 -1.10
C GLU A 118 -19.05 -5.80 0.20
N ILE A 119 -17.93 -6.39 0.62
CA ILE A 119 -17.10 -5.88 1.69
C ILE A 119 -15.85 -5.22 1.11
N VAL A 120 -15.59 -4.00 1.56
CA VAL A 120 -14.32 -3.30 1.40
C VAL A 120 -13.75 -3.09 2.79
N GLY A 121 -12.55 -3.61 3.01
CA GLY A 121 -11.89 -3.56 4.31
C GLY A 121 -10.88 -2.41 4.43
N THR A 122 -10.66 -1.95 5.66
CA THR A 122 -9.55 -1.06 6.01
C THR A 122 -8.92 -1.44 7.34
N PHE A 123 -7.81 -0.79 7.70
CA PHE A 123 -7.05 -1.10 8.91
C PHE A 123 -6.71 0.19 9.67
N ALA A 124 -6.99 0.22 10.98
CA ALA A 124 -6.84 1.38 11.84
C ALA A 124 -5.92 1.08 13.03
N VAL A 125 -4.80 1.82 13.14
CA VAL A 125 -3.83 1.60 14.23
C VAL A 125 -3.45 2.90 14.94
N ALA A 126 -3.15 3.99 14.21
CA ALA A 126 -2.68 5.25 14.77
C ALA A 126 -3.78 6.00 15.56
N GLU A 127 -3.39 6.64 16.67
CA GLU A 127 -4.31 7.40 17.54
C GLU A 127 -3.92 8.87 17.66
N ASP A 128 -2.64 9.18 17.46
CA ASP A 128 -2.09 10.53 17.47
C ASP A 128 -0.97 10.66 16.43
N LEU A 129 -0.21 11.76 16.47
CA LEU A 129 0.87 12.06 15.53
C LEU A 129 2.18 11.29 15.82
N THR A 130 2.23 10.51 16.90
CA THR A 130 3.38 9.66 17.20
C THR A 130 3.26 8.32 16.46
N ALA A 131 4.40 7.68 16.19
CA ALA A 131 4.37 6.33 15.63
C ALA A 131 3.66 5.37 16.60
N PRO A 132 2.71 4.56 16.14
CA PRO A 132 2.05 3.59 16.99
C PRO A 132 3.05 2.54 17.49
N THR A 133 2.95 2.20 18.78
CA THR A 133 3.70 1.14 19.46
C THR A 133 2.75 0.34 20.33
N LYS A 134 3.16 -0.86 20.74
CA LYS A 134 2.37 -1.70 21.64
C LYS A 134 1.96 -0.95 22.92
N GLU A 135 2.84 -0.08 23.41
CA GLU A 135 2.66 0.64 24.68
C GLU A 135 1.73 1.84 24.57
N ASN A 136 1.67 2.51 23.37
CA ASN A 136 0.89 3.73 23.20
C ASN A 136 -0.51 3.52 22.61
N ILE A 137 -0.92 2.27 22.35
CA ILE A 137 -2.30 1.96 22.01
C ILE A 137 -3.18 2.23 23.22
N ALA A 138 -4.15 3.14 23.09
CA ALA A 138 -5.06 3.59 24.15
C ALA A 138 -6.53 3.27 23.89
N LEU A 139 -6.96 3.14 22.59
CA LEU A 139 -8.31 2.71 22.25
C LEU A 139 -8.60 1.37 22.91
N SER A 140 -9.64 1.32 23.76
CA SER A 140 -9.95 0.16 24.58
C SER A 140 -10.89 -0.83 23.91
N SER A 141 -10.70 -2.11 24.23
CA SER A 141 -11.65 -3.19 23.94
C SER A 141 -11.98 -3.93 25.25
N GLU A 142 -13.23 -3.84 25.69
CA GLU A 142 -13.76 -4.56 26.86
C GLU A 142 -15.09 -5.21 26.51
N ASP A 143 -15.23 -6.50 26.79
CA ASP A 143 -16.44 -7.29 26.53
C ASP A 143 -16.96 -7.14 25.07
N ASN A 144 -16.03 -7.13 24.10
CA ASN A 144 -16.29 -6.90 22.67
C ASN A 144 -16.89 -5.51 22.34
N LEU A 145 -16.76 -4.54 23.23
CA LEU A 145 -17.11 -3.15 22.98
C LEU A 145 -15.82 -2.33 22.85
N ILE A 146 -15.71 -1.54 21.79
CA ILE A 146 -14.57 -0.65 21.59
C ILE A 146 -14.94 0.81 21.81
N ASN A 147 -14.00 1.54 22.42
CA ASN A 147 -14.12 2.96 22.72
C ASN A 147 -12.82 3.70 22.44
N GLY A 148 -12.89 4.82 21.73
CA GLY A 148 -11.76 5.66 21.44
C GLY A 148 -11.76 6.22 20.01
N LYS A 149 -10.61 6.68 19.55
CA LYS A 149 -10.47 7.28 18.22
C LYS A 149 -9.21 6.74 17.52
N LYS A 150 -9.33 6.48 16.24
CA LYS A 150 -8.21 6.21 15.32
C LYS A 150 -8.10 7.32 14.30
N ILE A 151 -6.87 7.62 13.89
CA ILE A 151 -6.57 8.61 12.86
C ILE A 151 -5.78 7.99 11.73
N ALA A 152 -5.65 8.72 10.63
CA ALA A 152 -4.92 8.31 9.43
C ALA A 152 -5.36 6.93 8.91
N VAL A 153 -6.66 6.64 8.99
CA VAL A 153 -7.25 5.40 8.48
C VAL A 153 -7.46 5.53 6.97
N PRO A 154 -6.83 4.69 6.13
CA PRO A 154 -6.97 4.81 4.69
C PRO A 154 -8.36 4.35 4.22
N ASP A 155 -8.87 5.01 3.17
CA ASP A 155 -10.04 4.59 2.39
C ASP A 155 -11.35 4.36 3.20
N ALA A 156 -11.49 4.94 4.41
CA ALA A 156 -12.66 4.68 5.26
C ALA A 156 -13.98 5.24 4.70
N GLU A 157 -13.95 6.11 3.67
CA GLU A 157 -15.15 6.59 2.95
C GLU A 157 -15.89 5.46 2.23
N ILE A 158 -15.14 4.52 1.65
CA ILE A 158 -15.71 3.39 0.90
C ILE A 158 -15.72 2.10 1.72
N ALA A 159 -14.91 2.03 2.78
CA ALA A 159 -14.82 0.84 3.61
C ALA A 159 -16.15 0.53 4.30
N THR A 160 -16.50 -0.75 4.33
CA THR A 160 -17.66 -1.27 5.06
C THR A 160 -17.25 -1.87 6.40
N HIS A 161 -16.00 -2.33 6.49
CA HIS A 161 -15.45 -2.95 7.69
C HIS A 161 -14.04 -2.41 7.99
N VAL A 162 -13.71 -2.35 9.27
CA VAL A 162 -12.37 -1.95 9.72
C VAL A 162 -11.79 -2.94 10.72
N LEU A 163 -10.50 -3.25 10.56
CA LEU A 163 -9.73 -3.90 11.60
C LEU A 163 -9.05 -2.84 12.48
N VAL A 164 -9.24 -2.94 13.78
CA VAL A 164 -8.78 -1.95 14.77
C VAL A 164 -7.84 -2.62 15.76
N VAL A 165 -6.62 -2.10 15.91
CA VAL A 165 -5.74 -2.50 17.02
C VAL A 165 -6.22 -1.82 18.29
N ALA A 166 -6.59 -2.60 19.28
CA ALA A 166 -7.16 -2.13 20.53
C ALA A 166 -6.40 -2.65 21.76
N LYS A 167 -6.44 -1.91 22.86
CA LYS A 167 -5.90 -2.30 24.16
C LYS A 167 -6.93 -3.15 24.90
N THR A 168 -6.49 -4.27 25.47
CA THR A 168 -7.28 -5.14 26.34
C THR A 168 -6.75 -5.10 27.78
N LYS A 169 -7.39 -5.81 28.69
CA LYS A 169 -6.89 -6.00 30.07
C LYS A 169 -5.59 -6.79 30.13
N GLN A 170 -5.31 -7.64 29.13
CA GLN A 170 -4.17 -8.57 29.11
C GLN A 170 -3.08 -8.16 28.13
N GLY A 171 -3.37 -7.29 27.15
CA GLY A 171 -2.43 -6.90 26.12
C GLY A 171 -3.05 -6.03 25.04
N THR A 172 -2.92 -6.44 23.80
CA THR A 172 -3.55 -5.82 22.64
C THR A 172 -4.28 -6.88 21.82
N SER A 173 -5.31 -6.46 21.10
CA SER A 173 -6.10 -7.32 20.20
C SER A 173 -6.30 -6.64 18.84
N ILE A 174 -6.73 -7.42 17.85
CA ILE A 174 -7.29 -6.90 16.61
C ILE A 174 -8.80 -7.13 16.65
N GLN A 175 -9.57 -6.07 16.45
CA GLN A 175 -11.02 -6.08 16.50
C GLN A 175 -11.60 -5.80 15.12
N LEU A 176 -12.49 -6.66 14.64
CA LEU A 176 -13.27 -6.46 13.41
C LEU A 176 -14.53 -5.68 13.76
N VAL A 177 -14.80 -4.63 13.00
CA VAL A 177 -15.93 -3.73 13.20
C VAL A 177 -16.64 -3.47 11.87
N ASP A 178 -17.97 -3.59 11.89
CA ASP A 178 -18.85 -3.13 10.81
C ASP A 178 -19.04 -1.61 10.95
N LEU A 179 -18.62 -0.85 9.95
CA LEU A 179 -18.70 0.62 9.94
C LEU A 179 -20.13 1.17 9.85
N SER A 180 -21.13 0.34 9.58
CA SER A 180 -22.54 0.71 9.65
C SER A 180 -23.11 0.70 11.07
N ALA A 181 -22.35 0.21 12.07
CA ALA A 181 -22.77 0.12 13.45
C ALA A 181 -23.02 1.50 14.10
N LYS A 182 -23.94 1.54 15.07
CA LYS A 182 -24.18 2.76 15.86
C LYS A 182 -22.95 3.11 16.71
N GLY A 183 -22.72 4.40 16.94
CA GLY A 183 -21.60 4.88 17.76
C GLY A 183 -20.32 5.12 16.95
N ILE A 184 -20.38 5.06 15.62
CA ILE A 184 -19.24 5.35 14.73
C ILE A 184 -19.40 6.71 14.08
N ALA A 185 -18.32 7.50 14.09
CA ALA A 185 -18.21 8.73 13.31
C ALA A 185 -16.92 8.68 12.46
N VAL A 186 -17.06 8.90 11.17
CA VAL A 186 -15.95 8.94 10.19
C VAL A 186 -15.80 10.37 9.69
N GLU A 187 -14.59 10.92 9.79
CA GLU A 187 -14.29 12.30 9.38
C GLU A 187 -13.06 12.31 8.46
N HIS A 188 -13.16 12.99 7.32
CA HIS A 188 -12.05 13.15 6.39
C HIS A 188 -10.89 13.92 7.02
N GLN A 189 -9.67 13.51 6.72
CA GLN A 189 -8.43 14.17 7.09
C GLN A 189 -7.65 14.55 5.82
N GLU A 190 -7.39 15.84 5.66
CA GLU A 190 -6.58 16.34 4.55
C GLU A 190 -5.18 15.71 4.55
N ASN A 191 -4.71 15.35 3.37
CA ASN A 191 -3.39 14.78 3.18
C ASN A 191 -2.70 15.29 1.91
N ILE A 192 -1.45 14.93 1.69
CA ILE A 192 -0.67 15.44 0.56
C ILE A 192 -1.12 14.86 -0.79
N ASP A 193 -1.72 13.66 -0.80
CA ASP A 193 -2.24 12.96 -1.99
C ASP A 193 -3.72 12.64 -1.82
N GLU A 194 -4.57 13.63 -2.03
CA GLU A 194 -6.01 13.52 -1.93
C GLU A 194 -6.65 12.56 -2.98
N SER A 195 -5.84 11.96 -3.87
CA SER A 195 -6.32 10.86 -4.71
C SER A 195 -6.44 9.52 -3.95
N ARG A 196 -6.07 9.51 -2.66
CA ARG A 196 -6.27 8.44 -1.68
C ARG A 196 -6.74 9.07 -0.38
N GLY A 197 -7.96 8.76 0.04
CA GLY A 197 -8.55 9.34 1.23
C GLY A 197 -7.98 8.78 2.53
N TYR A 198 -7.81 9.67 3.51
CA TYR A 198 -7.48 9.31 4.88
C TYR A 198 -8.50 9.91 5.83
N PHE A 199 -8.81 9.21 6.90
CA PHE A 199 -9.93 9.53 7.79
C PHE A 199 -9.58 9.32 9.25
N SER A 200 -10.29 9.99 10.13
CA SER A 200 -10.38 9.57 11.53
C SER A 200 -11.69 8.81 11.76
N ILE A 201 -11.63 7.81 12.63
CA ILE A 201 -12.81 7.05 13.04
C ILE A 201 -12.90 7.09 14.56
N SER A 202 -14.04 7.56 15.06
CA SER A 202 -14.37 7.56 16.49
C SER A 202 -15.35 6.43 16.80
N PHE A 203 -15.15 5.76 17.93
CA PHE A 203 -15.95 4.63 18.39
C PHE A 203 -16.48 4.94 19.79
N ASP A 204 -17.80 4.83 19.96
CA ASP A 204 -18.51 4.99 21.24
C ASP A 204 -19.36 3.75 21.52
N ASN A 205 -18.86 2.85 22.38
CA ASN A 205 -19.48 1.58 22.75
C ASN A 205 -19.87 0.73 21.51
N VAL A 206 -18.97 0.61 20.55
CA VAL A 206 -19.22 -0.09 19.30
C VAL A 206 -18.92 -1.58 19.45
N GLN A 207 -19.88 -2.43 19.04
CA GLN A 207 -19.71 -3.88 19.02
C GLN A 207 -18.62 -4.28 18.04
N SER A 208 -17.75 -5.18 18.47
CA SER A 208 -16.64 -5.70 17.67
C SER A 208 -16.52 -7.23 17.78
N GLU A 209 -15.79 -7.84 16.88
CA GLU A 209 -15.47 -9.26 16.88
C GLU A 209 -13.96 -9.46 16.91
N LEU A 210 -13.47 -10.36 17.78
CA LEU A 210 -12.04 -10.60 17.98
C LEU A 210 -11.44 -11.36 16.79
N ILE A 211 -10.32 -10.87 16.27
CA ILE A 211 -9.47 -11.55 15.30
C ILE A 211 -8.21 -12.06 15.99
N GLY A 212 -7.98 -13.36 15.91
CA GLY A 212 -6.85 -14.00 16.58
C GLY A 212 -7.11 -14.15 18.08
N ASP A 213 -6.24 -13.59 18.91
CA ASP A 213 -6.33 -13.61 20.37
C ASP A 213 -6.35 -12.19 20.97
N ASP A 214 -6.65 -12.07 22.25
CA ASP A 214 -6.81 -10.82 22.98
C ASP A 214 -5.53 -10.33 23.70
N ILE A 215 -4.39 -10.96 23.43
CA ILE A 215 -3.10 -10.70 24.10
C ILE A 215 -2.05 -10.21 23.11
N ASN A 216 -1.98 -10.84 21.94
CA ASN A 216 -0.88 -10.69 20.97
C ASN A 216 -1.27 -9.88 19.72
N GLY A 217 -2.33 -9.08 19.77
CA GLY A 217 -2.81 -8.29 18.62
C GLY A 217 -1.73 -7.42 17.98
N TRP A 218 -0.77 -6.90 18.77
CA TRP A 218 0.36 -6.15 18.24
C TRP A 218 1.30 -7.02 17.38
N ASP A 219 1.59 -8.25 17.83
CA ASP A 219 2.46 -9.16 17.11
C ASP A 219 1.80 -9.63 15.80
N LEU A 220 0.47 -9.84 15.81
CA LEU A 220 -0.31 -10.11 14.61
C LEU A 220 -0.26 -8.90 13.63
N TYR A 221 -0.43 -7.68 14.14
CA TYR A 221 -0.29 -6.46 13.36
C TYR A 221 1.10 -6.34 12.72
N GLU A 222 2.17 -6.56 13.48
CA GLU A 222 3.55 -6.53 12.98
C GLU A 222 3.77 -7.57 11.86
N SER A 223 3.18 -8.75 11.98
CA SER A 223 3.22 -9.78 10.93
C SER A 223 2.53 -9.30 9.64
N ILE A 224 1.32 -8.70 9.75
CA ILE A 224 0.60 -8.13 8.60
C ILE A 224 1.41 -7.02 7.94
N ILE A 225 1.99 -6.12 8.72
CA ILE A 225 2.76 -4.99 8.21
C ILE A 225 4.02 -5.43 7.48
N ASN A 226 4.70 -6.48 7.95
CA ASN A 226 5.86 -7.03 7.25
C ASN A 226 5.47 -7.61 5.87
N GLN A 227 4.32 -8.30 5.77
CA GLN A 227 3.78 -8.79 4.51
C GLN A 227 3.37 -7.63 3.59
N ALA A 228 2.57 -6.69 4.11
CA ALA A 228 2.11 -5.52 3.37
C ALA A 228 3.26 -4.63 2.87
N ALA A 229 4.36 -4.53 3.64
CA ALA A 229 5.53 -3.75 3.24
C ALA A 229 6.14 -4.21 1.92
N VAL A 230 6.11 -5.51 1.64
CA VAL A 230 6.54 -6.06 0.35
C VAL A 230 5.64 -5.54 -0.77
N LEU A 231 4.32 -5.63 -0.61
CA LEU A 231 3.33 -5.20 -1.61
C LEU A 231 3.37 -3.69 -1.86
N PHE A 232 3.44 -2.88 -0.79
CA PHE A 232 3.66 -1.43 -0.91
C PHE A 232 4.99 -1.08 -1.58
N SER A 233 6.03 -1.89 -1.40
CA SER A 233 7.29 -1.70 -2.10
C SER A 233 7.15 -1.92 -3.60
N TYR A 234 6.31 -2.86 -4.02
CA TYR A 234 5.96 -3.06 -5.43
C TYR A 234 5.18 -1.87 -6.02
N GLU A 235 4.19 -1.31 -5.31
CA GLU A 235 3.57 -0.05 -5.72
C GLU A 235 4.62 1.07 -5.90
N GLN A 236 5.56 1.19 -4.98
CA GLN A 236 6.61 2.22 -5.04
C GLN A 236 7.57 2.04 -6.22
N ILE A 237 7.99 0.81 -6.55
CA ILE A 237 8.85 0.59 -7.74
C ILE A 237 8.06 0.79 -9.04
N GLY A 238 6.76 0.48 -9.08
CA GLY A 238 5.89 0.79 -10.21
C GLY A 238 5.80 2.29 -10.47
N GLY A 239 5.48 3.08 -9.43
CA GLY A 239 5.46 4.54 -9.51
C GLY A 239 6.82 5.16 -9.84
N SER A 240 7.91 4.59 -9.32
CA SER A 240 9.28 5.00 -9.64
C SER A 240 9.60 4.80 -11.11
N GLN A 241 9.20 3.65 -11.68
CA GLN A 241 9.40 3.34 -13.08
C GLN A 241 8.64 4.32 -13.98
N ALA A 242 7.38 4.60 -13.66
CA ALA A 242 6.58 5.55 -14.43
C ALA A 242 7.17 6.96 -14.38
N ALA A 243 7.62 7.42 -13.22
CA ALA A 243 8.28 8.72 -13.07
C ALA A 243 9.60 8.81 -13.87
N LEU A 244 10.39 7.73 -13.90
CA LEU A 244 11.62 7.65 -14.71
C LEU A 244 11.29 7.67 -16.21
N ASP A 245 10.33 6.86 -16.66
CA ASP A 245 9.91 6.82 -18.07
C ASP A 245 9.41 8.19 -18.54
N MET A 246 8.61 8.89 -17.72
CA MET A 246 8.14 10.25 -18.01
C MET A 246 9.31 11.23 -18.14
N ALA A 247 10.31 11.17 -17.24
CA ALA A 247 11.50 12.02 -17.31
C ALA A 247 12.35 11.74 -18.56
N ILE A 248 12.51 10.47 -18.94
CA ILE A 248 13.24 10.06 -20.15
C ILE A 248 12.55 10.60 -21.39
N ASN A 249 11.23 10.38 -21.53
CA ASN A 249 10.46 10.84 -22.68
C ASN A 249 10.56 12.37 -22.84
N TYR A 250 10.34 13.11 -21.73
CA TYR A 250 10.47 14.56 -21.77
C TYR A 250 11.87 15.02 -22.13
N ALA A 251 12.92 14.35 -21.63
CA ALA A 251 14.31 14.68 -21.94
C ALA A 251 14.67 14.45 -23.41
N GLN A 252 14.00 13.54 -24.10
CA GLN A 252 14.17 13.28 -25.54
C GLN A 252 13.42 14.28 -26.41
N GLU A 253 12.26 14.75 -25.98
CA GLU A 253 11.35 15.61 -26.74
C GLU A 253 11.61 17.10 -26.53
N ARG A 254 12.02 17.51 -25.32
CA ARG A 254 12.25 18.91 -24.98
C ARG A 254 13.58 19.42 -25.50
N TYR A 255 13.52 20.47 -26.33
CA TYR A 255 14.70 21.16 -26.86
C TYR A 255 15.06 22.39 -26.01
N ALA A 256 16.36 22.56 -25.76
CA ALA A 256 16.96 23.78 -25.22
C ALA A 256 18.37 23.94 -25.85
N PHE A 257 18.75 25.19 -26.14
CA PHE A 257 20.02 25.49 -26.77
C PHE A 257 20.27 24.72 -28.09
N GLY A 258 19.20 24.53 -28.88
CA GLY A 258 19.29 23.91 -30.23
C GLY A 258 19.35 22.38 -30.24
N ARG A 259 19.17 21.68 -29.11
CA ARG A 259 19.20 20.22 -29.02
C ARG A 259 18.31 19.67 -27.90
N PRO A 260 17.94 18.35 -27.93
CA PRO A 260 17.19 17.74 -26.84
C PRO A 260 17.94 17.88 -25.51
N ILE A 261 17.20 18.16 -24.41
CA ILE A 261 17.83 18.33 -23.10
C ILE A 261 18.51 17.05 -22.60
N GLY A 262 18.03 15.87 -23.02
CA GLY A 262 18.67 14.58 -22.75
C GLY A 262 20.07 14.43 -23.34
N SER A 263 20.52 15.34 -24.26
CA SER A 263 21.88 15.35 -24.78
C SER A 263 22.90 15.96 -23.79
N PHE A 264 22.45 16.69 -22.76
CA PHE A 264 23.32 17.29 -21.75
C PHE A 264 23.70 16.29 -20.66
N GLN A 265 24.99 16.27 -20.27
CA GLN A 265 25.50 15.31 -19.28
C GLN A 265 24.81 15.43 -17.93
N ALA A 266 24.48 16.63 -17.47
CA ALA A 266 23.77 16.84 -16.20
C ALA A 266 22.40 16.13 -16.17
N ILE A 267 21.67 16.08 -17.29
CA ILE A 267 20.40 15.37 -17.40
C ILE A 267 20.65 13.86 -17.51
N LYS A 268 21.62 13.41 -18.31
CA LYS A 268 21.97 11.99 -18.44
C LYS A 268 22.37 11.37 -17.11
N HIS A 269 23.21 12.05 -16.32
CA HIS A 269 23.65 11.54 -15.02
C HIS A 269 22.47 11.44 -14.04
N LYS A 270 21.60 12.44 -14.01
CA LYS A 270 20.38 12.42 -13.21
C LYS A 270 19.49 11.21 -13.56
N LEU A 271 19.21 10.96 -14.83
CA LEU A 271 18.44 9.80 -15.28
C LEU A 271 19.14 8.48 -14.96
N ALA A 272 20.47 8.43 -15.03
CA ALA A 272 21.26 7.27 -14.63
C ALA A 272 21.15 7.00 -13.13
N ASP A 273 21.20 8.02 -12.26
CA ASP A 273 21.03 7.90 -10.82
C ASP A 273 19.62 7.37 -10.46
N MET A 274 18.58 7.88 -11.14
CA MET A 274 17.20 7.37 -11.00
C MET A 274 17.12 5.90 -11.40
N TYR A 275 17.69 5.51 -12.53
CA TYR A 275 17.72 4.14 -13.03
C TYR A 275 18.44 3.18 -12.04
N ILE A 276 19.62 3.58 -11.54
CA ILE A 276 20.39 2.77 -10.59
C ILE A 276 19.60 2.57 -9.30
N ALA A 277 19.05 3.65 -8.72
CA ALA A 277 18.28 3.56 -7.49
C ALA A 277 17.06 2.64 -7.64
N LEU A 278 16.34 2.75 -8.75
CA LEU A 278 15.21 1.90 -9.06
C LEU A 278 15.61 0.43 -9.25
N THR A 279 16.69 0.17 -9.99
CA THR A 279 17.16 -1.21 -10.26
C THR A 279 17.58 -1.92 -8.97
N LEU A 280 18.27 -1.22 -8.06
CA LEU A 280 18.62 -1.75 -6.75
C LEU A 280 17.37 -2.00 -5.89
N ALA A 281 16.39 -1.09 -5.91
CA ALA A 281 15.14 -1.28 -5.20
C ALA A 281 14.35 -2.49 -5.74
N LYS A 282 14.29 -2.68 -7.07
CA LYS A 282 13.68 -3.87 -7.69
C LYS A 282 14.32 -5.17 -7.21
N SER A 283 15.65 -5.23 -7.15
CA SER A 283 16.37 -6.41 -6.67
C SER A 283 15.98 -6.75 -5.22
N ASN A 284 15.89 -5.74 -4.35
CA ASN A 284 15.45 -5.93 -2.96
C ASN A 284 13.98 -6.36 -2.87
N CYS A 285 13.10 -5.81 -3.73
CA CYS A 285 11.70 -6.21 -3.80
C CYS A 285 11.54 -7.67 -4.25
N TYR A 286 12.32 -8.15 -5.23
CA TYR A 286 12.30 -9.54 -5.66
C TYR A 286 12.69 -10.50 -4.54
N TYR A 287 13.75 -10.17 -3.79
CA TYR A 287 14.13 -10.97 -2.62
C TYR A 287 13.02 -11.01 -1.56
N ALA A 288 12.42 -9.85 -1.27
CA ALA A 288 11.33 -9.75 -0.31
C ALA A 288 10.06 -10.52 -0.77
N ALA A 289 9.73 -10.47 -2.06
CA ALA A 289 8.61 -11.24 -2.62
C ALA A 289 8.85 -12.75 -2.52
N TRP A 290 10.10 -13.21 -2.78
CA TRP A 290 10.47 -14.59 -2.54
C TRP A 290 10.35 -14.98 -1.07
N ALA A 291 10.86 -14.14 -0.15
CA ALA A 291 10.78 -14.41 1.28
C ALA A 291 9.31 -14.48 1.76
N LEU A 292 8.46 -13.61 1.23
CA LEU A 292 7.02 -13.61 1.51
C LEU A 292 6.34 -14.87 0.97
N SER A 293 6.62 -15.25 -0.28
CA SER A 293 5.98 -16.40 -0.94
C SER A 293 6.38 -17.75 -0.34
N THR A 294 7.54 -17.82 0.32
CA THR A 294 8.07 -19.03 0.94
C THR A 294 7.94 -19.06 2.47
N ASN A 295 7.27 -18.06 3.06
CA ASN A 295 7.19 -17.87 4.51
C ASN A 295 8.56 -17.94 5.19
N SER A 296 9.58 -17.32 4.55
CA SER A 296 10.95 -17.35 5.05
C SER A 296 11.08 -16.63 6.39
N ALA A 297 11.92 -17.16 7.28
CA ALA A 297 12.30 -16.47 8.52
C ALA A 297 12.98 -15.10 8.27
N ASP A 298 13.54 -14.88 7.07
CA ASP A 298 14.15 -13.62 6.66
C ASP A 298 13.13 -12.52 6.30
N LEU A 299 11.83 -12.83 6.28
CA LEU A 299 10.82 -11.87 5.85
C LEU A 299 10.90 -10.51 6.55
N PRO A 300 11.10 -10.39 7.87
CA PRO A 300 11.22 -9.08 8.53
C PRO A 300 12.39 -8.24 7.99
N THR A 301 13.56 -8.84 7.78
CA THR A 301 14.74 -8.17 7.22
C THR A 301 14.53 -7.82 5.74
N ALA A 302 13.99 -8.76 4.96
CA ALA A 302 13.76 -8.60 3.54
C ALA A 302 12.70 -7.50 3.25
N SER A 303 11.58 -7.51 4.00
CA SER A 303 10.52 -6.51 3.88
C SER A 303 11.00 -5.11 4.25
N ALA A 304 11.77 -4.97 5.36
CA ALA A 304 12.35 -3.70 5.75
C ALA A 304 13.36 -3.18 4.71
N THR A 305 14.20 -4.05 4.15
CA THR A 305 15.16 -3.70 3.09
C THR A 305 14.44 -3.23 1.82
N ALA A 306 13.42 -3.96 1.38
CA ALA A 306 12.60 -3.59 0.22
C ALA A 306 11.91 -2.25 0.46
N ARG A 307 11.29 -2.06 1.62
CA ARG A 307 10.58 -0.84 1.99
C ARG A 307 11.50 0.39 2.03
N VAL A 308 12.67 0.28 2.64
CA VAL A 308 13.66 1.37 2.70
C VAL A 308 14.18 1.73 1.31
N SER A 309 14.51 0.74 0.49
CA SER A 309 15.07 0.98 -0.86
C SER A 309 14.03 1.52 -1.83
N SER A 310 12.81 0.96 -1.86
CA SER A 310 11.73 1.41 -2.74
C SER A 310 11.23 2.82 -2.39
N THR A 311 11.13 3.13 -1.09
CA THR A 311 10.78 4.49 -0.64
C THR A 311 11.81 5.52 -1.11
N LYS A 312 13.10 5.24 -0.96
CA LYS A 312 14.18 6.13 -1.45
C LYS A 312 14.16 6.28 -2.97
N ALA A 313 13.95 5.17 -3.69
CA ALA A 313 13.89 5.19 -5.15
C ALA A 313 12.70 6.03 -5.64
N PHE A 314 11.51 5.86 -5.04
CA PHE A 314 10.33 6.61 -5.47
C PHE A 314 10.45 8.11 -5.13
N GLN A 315 10.99 8.45 -3.97
CA GLN A 315 11.28 9.85 -3.63
C GLN A 315 12.28 10.49 -4.60
N LEU A 316 13.34 9.77 -4.96
CA LEU A 316 14.32 10.25 -5.95
C LEU A 316 13.68 10.40 -7.33
N CYS A 317 13.06 9.34 -7.84
CA CYS A 317 12.50 9.34 -9.19
C CYS A 317 11.40 10.40 -9.36
N SER A 318 10.48 10.53 -8.42
CA SER A 318 9.40 11.53 -8.49
C SER A 318 9.93 12.97 -8.41
N LYS A 319 10.90 13.23 -7.52
CA LYS A 319 11.55 14.55 -7.38
C LYS A 319 12.33 14.93 -8.64
N GLU A 320 13.18 14.02 -9.15
CA GLU A 320 14.03 14.30 -10.30
C GLU A 320 13.22 14.32 -11.61
N ASN A 321 12.05 13.66 -11.66
CA ASN A 321 11.08 13.83 -12.73
C ASN A 321 10.60 15.29 -12.82
N ILE A 322 10.13 15.88 -11.70
CA ILE A 322 9.76 17.30 -11.64
C ILE A 322 10.93 18.18 -12.08
N GLN A 323 12.13 17.94 -11.56
CA GLN A 323 13.33 18.74 -11.89
C GLN A 323 13.71 18.63 -13.37
N THR A 324 13.52 17.45 -13.99
CA THR A 324 13.81 17.24 -15.43
C THR A 324 12.84 18.05 -16.31
N HIS A 325 11.56 18.16 -15.89
CA HIS A 325 10.55 18.98 -16.56
C HIS A 325 10.76 20.48 -16.35
N GLY A 326 11.58 20.88 -15.37
CA GLY A 326 11.83 22.29 -15.05
C GLY A 326 10.55 23.02 -14.63
N GLY A 327 10.30 24.22 -15.18
CA GLY A 327 9.10 25.00 -14.89
C GLY A 327 7.79 24.23 -15.14
N ASN A 328 7.74 23.45 -16.23
CA ASN A 328 6.55 22.63 -16.55
C ASN A 328 6.25 21.59 -15.47
N GLY A 329 7.25 21.03 -14.78
CA GLY A 329 7.06 20.05 -13.73
C GLY A 329 6.35 20.60 -12.47
N PHE A 330 6.31 21.94 -12.34
CA PHE A 330 5.58 22.64 -11.26
C PHE A 330 4.15 23.05 -11.63
N THR A 331 3.80 22.97 -12.92
CA THR A 331 2.46 23.37 -13.37
C THR A 331 1.45 22.26 -13.11
N TRP A 332 0.18 22.63 -12.98
CA TRP A 332 -0.90 21.70 -12.73
C TRP A 332 -1.20 20.79 -13.94
N GLU A 333 -0.86 21.25 -15.14
CA GLU A 333 -1.12 20.54 -16.40
C GLU A 333 -0.29 19.28 -16.59
N TYR A 334 0.89 19.21 -15.94
CA TYR A 334 1.78 18.03 -16.02
C TYR A 334 1.58 17.11 -14.84
N ASP A 335 1.51 15.78 -15.07
CA ASP A 335 1.26 14.76 -14.07
C ASP A 335 2.44 14.48 -13.11
N CYS A 336 3.57 15.17 -13.27
CA CYS A 336 4.76 14.98 -12.42
C CYS A 336 4.43 15.09 -10.93
N HIS A 337 3.58 16.04 -10.54
CA HIS A 337 3.20 16.27 -9.15
C HIS A 337 2.36 15.13 -8.54
N LEU A 338 1.60 14.36 -9.36
CA LEU A 338 0.82 13.22 -8.90
C LEU A 338 1.76 12.12 -8.36
N PHE A 339 2.84 11.80 -9.10
CA PHE A 339 3.86 10.85 -8.65
C PHE A 339 4.60 11.34 -7.41
N TYR A 340 4.88 12.64 -7.32
CA TYR A 340 5.53 13.21 -6.14
C TYR A 340 4.64 13.12 -4.91
N ARG A 341 3.35 13.48 -5.01
CA ARG A 341 2.35 13.36 -3.94
C ARG A 341 2.23 11.91 -3.47
N ARG A 342 2.01 10.95 -4.41
CA ARG A 342 1.93 9.53 -4.09
C ARG A 342 3.21 9.01 -3.44
N SER A 343 4.39 9.47 -3.86
CA SER A 343 5.65 9.07 -3.22
C SER A 343 5.74 9.50 -1.75
N LYS A 344 5.19 10.68 -1.42
CA LYS A 344 5.12 11.16 -0.03
C LYS A 344 4.12 10.37 0.79
N LEU A 345 2.92 10.15 0.25
CA LEU A 345 1.90 9.34 0.91
C LEU A 345 2.42 7.94 1.24
N LEU A 346 2.92 7.22 0.22
CA LEU A 346 3.43 5.86 0.39
C LEU A 346 4.68 5.80 1.28
N SER A 347 5.40 6.89 1.50
CA SER A 347 6.54 6.91 2.43
C SER A 347 6.15 6.90 3.91
N LEU A 348 4.85 7.10 4.21
CA LEU A 348 4.34 7.25 5.58
C LEU A 348 3.25 6.24 5.96
N ASN A 349 2.50 5.73 4.99
CA ASN A 349 1.24 4.99 5.18
C ASN A 349 1.30 3.76 6.10
N ILE A 350 2.43 3.07 6.19
CA ILE A 350 2.67 1.94 7.10
C ILE A 350 3.93 2.17 7.97
N GLY A 351 4.16 3.40 8.37
CA GLY A 351 5.33 3.82 9.11
C GLY A 351 6.35 4.57 8.25
N SER A 352 7.05 5.50 8.89
CA SER A 352 8.05 6.37 8.24
C SER A 352 9.30 5.61 7.79
N LEU A 353 10.07 6.24 6.91
CA LEU A 353 11.39 5.71 6.51
C LEU A 353 12.33 5.47 7.72
N SER A 354 12.22 6.31 8.77
CA SER A 354 13.01 6.14 10.01
C SER A 354 12.59 4.88 10.76
N ASN A 355 11.28 4.64 10.92
CA ASN A 355 10.77 3.43 11.57
C ASN A 355 11.23 2.16 10.82
N TRP A 356 11.18 2.15 9.48
CA TRP A 356 11.62 1.00 8.69
C TRP A 356 13.13 0.78 8.72
N LYS A 357 13.94 1.84 8.84
CA LYS A 357 15.39 1.69 9.09
C LYS A 357 15.67 1.08 10.45
N GLU A 358 14.94 1.52 11.49
CA GLU A 358 15.06 0.96 12.83
C GLU A 358 14.69 -0.52 12.86
N LYS A 359 13.55 -0.89 12.24
CA LYS A 359 13.17 -2.31 12.07
C LYS A 359 14.26 -3.11 11.36
N LEU A 360 14.88 -2.57 10.32
CA LEU A 360 15.97 -3.25 9.60
C LEU A 360 17.17 -3.47 10.50
N VAL A 361 17.61 -2.45 11.24
CA VAL A 361 18.77 -2.57 12.15
C VAL A 361 18.47 -3.59 13.24
N THR A 362 17.32 -3.51 13.90
CA THR A 362 16.90 -4.46 14.93
C THR A 362 16.88 -5.91 14.42
N SER A 363 16.32 -6.13 13.21
CA SER A 363 16.32 -7.47 12.61
C SER A 363 17.72 -8.02 12.32
N LEU A 364 18.64 -7.16 11.86
CA LEU A 364 20.03 -7.53 11.60
C LEU A 364 20.80 -7.82 12.89
N GLU A 365 20.59 -7.06 13.95
CA GLU A 365 21.18 -7.31 15.27
C GLU A 365 20.73 -8.65 15.83
N GLN A 366 19.43 -8.95 15.75
CA GLN A 366 18.87 -10.23 16.19
C GLN A 366 19.43 -11.42 15.39
N SER A 367 19.61 -11.27 14.06
CA SER A 367 20.18 -12.32 13.22
C SER A 367 21.67 -12.60 13.49
N ASN A 368 22.41 -11.60 13.96
CA ASN A 368 23.84 -11.74 14.31
C ASN A 368 24.07 -12.30 15.74
N LEU A 369 23.02 -12.34 16.57
CA LEU A 369 23.08 -12.91 17.92
C LEU A 369 22.76 -14.42 17.95
N ASN A 370 22.22 -14.95 16.85
CA ASN A 370 21.91 -16.36 16.65
C ASN A 370 22.96 -17.04 15.74
#